data_46bcd64f537f114ca56d340d5c41d811
#
_entry.id   46bcd64f537f114ca56d340d5c41d811
#
_cell.length_a   1.000
_cell.length_b   1.000
_cell.length_c   1.000
_cell.angle_alpha   90.00
_cell.angle_beta   90.00
_cell.angle_gamma   90.00
#
_symmetry.space_group_name_H-M   'P 1'
#
loop_
_entity.id
_entity.type
_entity.pdbx_description
1 polymer ?
#
loop_
_entity_poly.entity_id
_entity_poly.type
_entity_poly.pdbx_seq_one_letter_code
_entity_poly.pdbx_strand_id
1 'polypeptide(L)'
;MAGARLAIVNGIGYDSWASRLLAANPTPGRVTLDVGDLLGLAAGDNPHQWYSPAAVRRVAGAISANYRKLEPGRSAYFARRRAAFETKALARYRRLLAQIRRRYAGKPVGASESIFAPLASTLGLRLVTPSGFLDAISQGTEPTPAEKATVDRQIATRRIAVWAYNPQNATPDIQRLNDAARATGIPIATVTETLVPADASFESWQVRELEGLRAALAKAAAR
;
A
#
# COMPACT_ATOMS: atom_id res chain seq x y z
N MET A 1 20.71 -13.74 7.95
CA MET A 1 19.93 -14.59 7.02
C MET A 1 20.26 -16.08 7.12
N ALA A 2 21.51 -16.46 7.32
CA ALA A 2 21.93 -17.89 7.32
C ALA A 2 21.13 -18.82 8.24
N GLY A 3 20.63 -18.34 9.38
CA GLY A 3 19.83 -19.15 10.32
C GLY A 3 18.30 -19.05 10.15
N ALA A 4 17.80 -18.32 9.16
CA ALA A 4 16.36 -18.16 9.01
C ALA A 4 15.73 -19.40 8.37
N ARG A 5 14.74 -19.99 9.06
CA ARG A 5 13.95 -21.12 8.57
C ARG A 5 12.78 -20.68 7.67
N LEU A 6 12.33 -19.46 7.79
CA LEU A 6 11.33 -18.83 6.94
C LEU A 6 11.89 -17.47 6.48
N ALA A 7 11.92 -17.25 5.18
CA ALA A 7 12.14 -15.96 4.56
C ALA A 7 10.83 -15.48 3.91
N ILE A 8 10.55 -14.20 4.03
CA ILE A 8 9.37 -13.59 3.42
C ILE A 8 9.88 -12.48 2.52
N VAL A 9 9.51 -12.52 1.24
CA VAL A 9 9.84 -11.50 0.26
C VAL A 9 8.55 -10.99 -0.38
N ASN A 10 8.55 -9.73 -0.78
CA ASN A 10 7.41 -9.17 -1.49
C ASN A 10 7.28 -9.74 -2.91
N GLY A 11 8.39 -10.00 -3.56
CA GLY A 11 8.39 -10.41 -4.97
C GLY A 11 7.96 -9.28 -5.89
N ILE A 12 7.34 -9.63 -7.03
CA ILE A 12 6.74 -8.66 -7.99
C ILE A 12 7.79 -7.66 -8.54
N GLY A 13 9.07 -8.01 -8.48
CA GLY A 13 10.18 -7.11 -8.86
C GLY A 13 10.60 -6.09 -7.79
N TYR A 14 9.89 -6.00 -6.67
CA TYR A 14 10.09 -4.95 -5.65
C TYR A 14 11.38 -5.12 -4.85
N ASP A 15 11.64 -6.32 -4.33
CA ASP A 15 12.77 -6.63 -3.46
C ASP A 15 13.74 -7.66 -4.08
N SER A 16 14.09 -7.47 -5.34
CA SER A 16 15.02 -8.34 -6.10
C SER A 16 16.38 -8.54 -5.40
N TRP A 17 16.82 -7.58 -4.58
CA TRP A 17 17.99 -7.70 -3.72
C TRP A 17 17.84 -8.83 -2.69
N ALA A 18 16.64 -9.01 -2.11
CA ALA A 18 16.37 -10.06 -1.14
C ALA A 18 16.43 -11.44 -1.78
N SER A 19 15.87 -11.60 -2.98
CA SER A 19 15.96 -12.85 -3.76
C SER A 19 17.41 -13.21 -4.07
N ARG A 20 18.23 -12.24 -4.51
CA ARG A 20 19.67 -12.45 -4.74
C ARG A 20 20.40 -12.85 -3.45
N LEU A 21 20.09 -12.21 -2.35
CA LEU A 21 20.71 -12.50 -1.06
C LEU A 21 20.34 -13.90 -0.55
N LEU A 22 19.10 -14.35 -0.77
CA LEU A 22 18.64 -15.70 -0.44
C LEU A 22 19.35 -16.75 -1.31
N ALA A 23 19.49 -16.49 -2.59
CA ALA A 23 20.20 -17.38 -3.53
C ALA A 23 21.70 -17.51 -3.18
N ALA A 24 22.34 -16.41 -2.77
CA ALA A 24 23.75 -16.41 -2.33
C ALA A 24 23.96 -17.09 -0.96
N ASN A 25 22.91 -17.33 -0.18
CA ASN A 25 22.96 -17.94 1.16
C ASN A 25 22.00 -19.14 1.25
N PRO A 26 22.24 -20.21 0.51
CA PRO A 26 21.37 -21.38 0.54
C PRO A 26 21.34 -22.00 1.95
N THR A 27 20.16 -22.33 2.44
CA THR A 27 19.98 -22.96 3.75
C THR A 27 19.04 -24.14 3.60
N PRO A 28 19.50 -25.37 3.89
CA PRO A 28 18.66 -26.55 3.81
C PRO A 28 17.37 -26.41 4.63
N GLY A 29 16.25 -26.76 4.04
CA GLY A 29 14.94 -26.69 4.71
C GLY A 29 14.37 -25.30 4.94
N ARG A 30 15.02 -24.24 4.44
CA ARG A 30 14.41 -22.89 4.45
C ARG A 30 13.19 -22.87 3.53
N VAL A 31 12.10 -22.34 4.05
CA VAL A 31 10.92 -21.99 3.27
C VAL A 31 11.01 -20.52 2.86
N THR A 32 10.79 -20.22 1.58
CA THR A 32 10.61 -18.85 1.10
C THR A 32 9.13 -18.63 0.78
N LEU A 33 8.53 -17.65 1.43
CA LEU A 33 7.20 -17.15 1.11
C LEU A 33 7.37 -15.92 0.23
N ASP A 34 7.14 -16.07 -1.07
CA ASP A 34 7.04 -14.97 -2.02
C ASP A 34 5.57 -14.51 -2.06
N VAL A 35 5.35 -13.21 -1.79
CA VAL A 35 4.00 -12.64 -1.75
C VAL A 35 3.43 -12.51 -3.17
N GLY A 36 4.27 -12.21 -4.16
CA GLY A 36 3.85 -12.18 -5.56
C GLY A 36 3.30 -13.53 -6.00
N ASP A 37 4.07 -14.60 -5.80
CA ASP A 37 3.64 -15.97 -6.11
C ASP A 37 2.37 -16.35 -5.35
N LEU A 38 2.31 -16.05 -4.05
CA LEU A 38 1.12 -16.30 -3.24
C LEU A 38 -0.12 -15.63 -3.82
N LEU A 39 0.01 -14.43 -4.37
CA LEU A 39 -1.10 -13.64 -4.88
C LEU A 39 -1.38 -13.88 -6.37
N GLY A 40 -0.49 -14.59 -7.09
CA GLY A 40 -0.57 -14.79 -8.54
C GLY A 40 -0.19 -13.53 -9.32
N LEU A 41 0.75 -12.75 -8.79
CA LEU A 41 1.28 -11.52 -9.38
C LEU A 41 2.71 -11.74 -9.88
N ALA A 42 3.08 -11.02 -10.94
CA ALA A 42 4.37 -11.10 -11.58
C ALA A 42 5.13 -9.77 -11.56
N ALA A 43 6.39 -9.78 -11.98
CA ALA A 43 7.14 -8.55 -12.20
C ALA A 43 6.41 -7.63 -13.19
N GLY A 44 6.26 -6.37 -12.83
CA GLY A 44 5.47 -5.37 -13.56
C GLY A 44 4.07 -5.13 -13.01
N ASP A 45 3.52 -6.06 -12.20
CA ASP A 45 2.30 -5.77 -11.44
C ASP A 45 2.60 -4.82 -10.28
N ASN A 46 1.54 -4.22 -9.71
CA ASN A 46 1.69 -3.28 -8.60
C ASN A 46 2.18 -4.01 -7.33
N PRO A 47 3.36 -3.69 -6.80
CA PRO A 47 3.95 -4.41 -5.66
C PRO A 47 3.36 -4.02 -4.31
N HIS A 48 2.58 -2.94 -4.21
CA HIS A 48 2.15 -2.31 -2.95
C HIS A 48 0.97 -3.06 -2.30
N GLN A 49 1.11 -4.39 -2.19
CA GLN A 49 0.03 -5.29 -1.75
C GLN A 49 -0.33 -5.16 -0.25
N TRP A 50 0.51 -4.51 0.55
CA TRP A 50 0.19 -4.18 1.93
C TRP A 50 -0.95 -3.16 2.08
N TYR A 51 -1.34 -2.49 0.99
CA TYR A 51 -2.52 -1.64 0.89
C TYR A 51 -3.78 -2.37 0.43
N SER A 52 -3.69 -3.67 0.14
CA SER A 52 -4.82 -4.54 -0.16
C SER A 52 -5.22 -5.37 1.07
N PRO A 53 -6.38 -5.13 1.71
CA PRO A 53 -6.83 -5.93 2.86
C PRO A 53 -6.98 -7.41 2.56
N ALA A 54 -7.29 -7.76 1.33
CA ALA A 54 -7.39 -9.15 0.88
C ALA A 54 -6.00 -9.81 0.85
N ALA A 55 -4.99 -9.12 0.29
CA ALA A 55 -3.62 -9.57 0.26
C ALA A 55 -3.05 -9.73 1.68
N VAL A 56 -3.25 -8.73 2.54
CA VAL A 56 -2.80 -8.78 3.95
C VAL A 56 -3.33 -10.03 4.68
N ARG A 57 -4.61 -10.38 4.50
CA ARG A 57 -5.18 -11.60 5.11
C ARG A 57 -4.57 -12.88 4.53
N ARG A 58 -4.36 -12.94 3.21
CA ARG A 58 -3.72 -14.11 2.56
C ARG A 58 -2.30 -14.29 3.07
N VAL A 59 -1.51 -13.21 3.13
CA VAL A 59 -0.14 -13.23 3.64
C VAL A 59 -0.09 -13.64 5.12
N ALA A 60 -0.91 -13.05 5.99
CA ALA A 60 -0.99 -13.44 7.39
C ALA A 60 -1.37 -14.93 7.57
N GLY A 61 -2.26 -15.42 6.69
CA GLY A 61 -2.62 -16.84 6.62
C GLY A 61 -1.45 -17.73 6.25
N ALA A 62 -0.71 -17.37 5.22
CA ALA A 62 0.45 -18.11 4.72
C ALA A 62 1.60 -18.10 5.76
N ILE A 63 1.86 -16.98 6.41
CA ILE A 63 2.84 -16.87 7.51
C ILE A 63 2.47 -17.84 8.64
N SER A 64 1.21 -17.79 9.09
CA SER A 64 0.74 -18.70 10.16
C SER A 64 0.84 -20.17 9.75
N ALA A 65 0.51 -20.51 8.50
CA ALA A 65 0.61 -21.88 8.01
C ALA A 65 2.07 -22.38 7.99
N ASN A 66 3.01 -21.54 7.56
CA ASN A 66 4.43 -21.87 7.54
C ASN A 66 4.97 -22.06 8.98
N TYR A 67 4.65 -21.17 9.92
CA TYR A 67 5.06 -21.34 11.32
C TYR A 67 4.52 -22.63 11.93
N ARG A 68 3.28 -23.00 11.60
CA ARG A 68 2.68 -24.27 12.08
C ARG A 68 3.36 -25.50 11.51
N LYS A 69 3.86 -25.45 10.28
CA LYS A 69 4.67 -26.53 9.68
C LYS A 69 6.06 -26.60 10.31
N LEU A 70 6.69 -25.46 10.54
CA LEU A 70 8.03 -25.37 11.11
C LEU A 70 8.08 -25.75 12.60
N GLU A 71 7.01 -25.51 13.35
CA GLU A 71 6.89 -25.80 14.78
C GLU A 71 5.52 -26.45 15.11
N PRO A 72 5.31 -27.73 14.77
CA PRO A 72 4.00 -28.39 14.94
C PRO A 72 3.50 -28.38 16.40
N GLY A 73 4.41 -28.49 17.38
CA GLY A 73 4.08 -28.45 18.80
C GLY A 73 3.49 -27.10 19.26
N ARG A 74 3.68 -26.03 18.47
CA ARG A 74 3.14 -24.69 18.73
C ARG A 74 2.01 -24.29 17.77
N SER A 75 1.49 -25.24 17.01
CA SER A 75 0.49 -24.98 15.96
C SER A 75 -0.74 -24.21 16.49
N ALA A 76 -1.27 -24.59 17.63
CA ALA A 76 -2.41 -23.89 18.24
C ALA A 76 -2.08 -22.43 18.64
N TYR A 77 -0.85 -22.17 19.08
CA TYR A 77 -0.41 -20.80 19.38
C TYR A 77 -0.45 -19.92 18.14
N PHE A 78 0.15 -20.36 17.03
CA PHE A 78 0.17 -19.56 15.78
C PHE A 78 -1.23 -19.37 15.21
N ALA A 79 -2.10 -20.36 15.30
CA ALA A 79 -3.50 -20.21 14.88
C ALA A 79 -4.23 -19.12 15.70
N ARG A 80 -4.07 -19.13 17.03
CA ARG A 80 -4.65 -18.10 17.91
C ARG A 80 -4.08 -16.72 17.64
N ARG A 81 -2.76 -16.60 17.40
CA ARG A 81 -2.12 -15.31 17.07
C ARG A 81 -2.65 -14.72 15.77
N ARG A 82 -2.80 -15.56 14.73
CA ARG A 82 -3.44 -15.14 13.47
C ARG A 82 -4.87 -14.67 13.71
N ALA A 83 -5.68 -15.45 14.41
CA ALA A 83 -7.06 -15.06 14.71
C ALA A 83 -7.13 -13.74 15.49
N ALA A 84 -6.25 -13.53 16.48
CA ALA A 84 -6.17 -12.28 17.23
C ALA A 84 -5.78 -11.09 16.35
N PHE A 85 -4.82 -11.26 15.42
CA PHE A 85 -4.47 -10.23 14.45
C PHE A 85 -5.66 -9.85 13.58
N GLU A 86 -6.32 -10.84 12.97
CA GLU A 86 -7.45 -10.60 12.06
C GLU A 86 -8.68 -10.02 12.78
N THR A 87 -8.98 -10.46 14.00
CA THR A 87 -10.23 -10.07 14.69
C THR A 87 -10.06 -8.87 15.61
N LYS A 88 -8.94 -8.74 16.30
CA LYS A 88 -8.70 -7.70 17.31
C LYS A 88 -7.83 -6.57 16.73
N ALA A 89 -6.60 -6.88 16.30
CA ALA A 89 -5.66 -5.88 15.86
C ALA A 89 -6.20 -5.09 14.64
N LEU A 90 -6.71 -5.79 13.63
CA LEU A 90 -7.29 -5.16 12.44
C LEU A 90 -8.73 -4.64 12.62
N ALA A 91 -9.31 -4.65 13.82
CA ALA A 91 -10.72 -4.26 14.00
C ALA A 91 -10.98 -2.78 13.62
N ARG A 92 -10.13 -1.85 14.08
CA ARG A 92 -10.24 -0.42 13.77
C ARG A 92 -9.99 -0.16 12.29
N TYR A 93 -8.94 -0.77 11.73
CA TYR A 93 -8.61 -0.73 10.31
C TYR A 93 -9.82 -1.11 9.44
N ARG A 94 -10.44 -2.27 9.70
CA ARG A 94 -11.62 -2.74 8.94
C ARG A 94 -12.83 -1.81 9.08
N ARG A 95 -13.06 -1.25 10.28
CA ARG A 95 -14.15 -0.28 10.48
C ARG A 95 -13.93 0.99 9.66
N LEU A 96 -12.69 1.51 9.62
CA LEU A 96 -12.34 2.69 8.83
C LEU A 96 -12.52 2.45 7.34
N LEU A 97 -12.03 1.32 6.82
CA LEU A 97 -12.25 0.93 5.42
C LEU A 97 -13.74 0.92 5.07
N ALA A 98 -14.56 0.26 5.89
CA ALA A 98 -16.01 0.19 5.66
C ALA A 98 -16.67 1.58 5.72
N GLN A 99 -16.28 2.44 6.68
CA GLN A 99 -16.80 3.81 6.81
C GLN A 99 -16.45 4.67 5.60
N ILE A 100 -15.18 4.65 5.17
CA ILE A 100 -14.71 5.43 4.02
C ILE A 100 -15.42 4.95 2.76
N ARG A 101 -15.44 3.63 2.51
CA ARG A 101 -16.11 3.06 1.35
C ARG A 101 -17.59 3.44 1.30
N ARG A 102 -18.33 3.26 2.40
CA ARG A 102 -19.77 3.59 2.45
C ARG A 102 -20.04 5.06 2.14
N ARG A 103 -19.17 5.97 2.59
CA ARG A 103 -19.42 7.41 2.48
C ARG A 103 -18.86 8.04 1.21
N TYR A 104 -17.78 7.50 0.67
CA TYR A 104 -16.99 8.19 -0.35
C TYR A 104 -16.73 7.35 -1.61
N ALA A 105 -17.28 6.14 -1.73
CA ALA A 105 -17.17 5.36 -2.97
C ALA A 105 -17.60 6.17 -4.18
N GLY A 106 -16.89 6.02 -5.30
CA GLY A 106 -17.09 6.77 -6.54
C GLY A 106 -16.46 8.16 -6.56
N LYS A 107 -15.97 8.71 -5.44
CA LYS A 107 -15.31 10.02 -5.43
C LYS A 107 -14.02 9.97 -6.25
N PRO A 108 -13.80 10.95 -7.16
CA PRO A 108 -12.56 11.04 -7.93
C PRO A 108 -11.41 11.47 -7.02
N VAL A 109 -10.29 10.75 -7.09
CA VAL A 109 -9.06 11.04 -6.33
C VAL A 109 -7.87 10.99 -7.26
N GLY A 110 -6.83 11.76 -6.95
CA GLY A 110 -5.54 11.68 -7.62
C GLY A 110 -4.49 11.09 -6.67
N ALA A 111 -3.39 10.59 -7.24
CA ALA A 111 -2.25 10.11 -6.46
C ALA A 111 -0.93 10.44 -7.14
N SER A 112 0.12 10.58 -6.32
CA SER A 112 1.47 10.85 -6.81
C SER A 112 2.12 9.63 -7.48
N GLU A 113 1.67 8.41 -7.12
CA GLU A 113 2.22 7.16 -7.64
C GLU A 113 1.28 5.97 -7.40
N SER A 114 1.67 4.78 -7.88
CA SER A 114 0.84 3.57 -7.90
C SER A 114 0.58 2.95 -6.52
N ILE A 115 1.32 3.34 -5.48
CA ILE A 115 1.18 2.85 -4.09
C ILE A 115 -0.26 2.98 -3.55
N PHE A 116 -0.97 4.02 -3.96
CA PHE A 116 -2.34 4.27 -3.50
C PHE A 116 -3.40 3.42 -4.22
N ALA A 117 -3.08 2.84 -5.38
CA ALA A 117 -4.06 2.17 -6.24
C ALA A 117 -4.78 0.98 -5.56
N PRO A 118 -4.11 0.06 -4.82
CA PRO A 118 -4.80 -1.04 -4.14
C PRO A 118 -5.77 -0.56 -3.06
N LEU A 119 -5.41 0.51 -2.33
CA LEU A 119 -6.28 1.11 -1.32
C LEU A 119 -7.47 1.82 -1.96
N ALA A 120 -7.25 2.62 -3.02
CA ALA A 120 -8.31 3.30 -3.75
C ALA A 120 -9.34 2.30 -4.28
N SER A 121 -8.89 1.19 -4.88
CA SER A 121 -9.74 0.09 -5.36
C SER A 121 -10.56 -0.51 -4.21
N THR A 122 -9.93 -0.84 -3.08
CA THR A 122 -10.59 -1.38 -1.88
C THR A 122 -11.70 -0.46 -1.37
N LEU A 123 -11.43 0.84 -1.37
CA LEU A 123 -12.36 1.86 -0.88
C LEU A 123 -13.44 2.23 -1.91
N GLY A 124 -13.34 1.71 -3.14
CA GLY A 124 -14.23 2.07 -4.24
C GLY A 124 -14.05 3.53 -4.69
N LEU A 125 -12.92 4.15 -4.39
CA LEU A 125 -12.58 5.48 -4.90
C LEU A 125 -12.18 5.38 -6.38
N ARG A 126 -12.50 6.40 -7.14
CA ARG A 126 -12.12 6.46 -8.55
C ARG A 126 -10.80 7.18 -8.69
N LEU A 127 -9.71 6.41 -8.76
CA LEU A 127 -8.37 6.94 -9.03
C LEU A 127 -8.31 7.39 -10.50
N VAL A 128 -8.17 8.70 -10.72
CA VAL A 128 -8.24 9.32 -12.06
C VAL A 128 -6.90 9.80 -12.61
N THR A 129 -5.83 9.73 -11.82
CA THR A 129 -4.48 9.93 -12.33
C THR A 129 -4.17 8.88 -13.39
N PRO A 130 -3.61 9.24 -14.55
CA PRO A 130 -3.23 8.26 -15.59
C PRO A 130 -2.33 7.16 -15.03
N SER A 131 -2.59 5.90 -15.38
CA SER A 131 -1.80 4.77 -14.89
C SER A 131 -0.33 4.90 -15.27
N GLY A 132 -0.02 5.32 -16.50
CA GLY A 132 1.36 5.52 -16.92
C GLY A 132 2.10 6.57 -16.07
N PHE A 133 1.41 7.65 -15.63
CA PHE A 133 1.99 8.60 -14.67
C PHE A 133 2.34 7.91 -13.34
N LEU A 134 1.37 7.16 -12.79
CA LEU A 134 1.54 6.47 -11.51
C LEU A 134 2.71 5.47 -11.55
N ASP A 135 2.79 4.69 -12.63
CA ASP A 135 3.79 3.64 -12.81
C ASP A 135 5.18 4.25 -13.06
N ALA A 136 5.27 5.31 -13.87
CA ALA A 136 6.53 6.00 -14.11
C ALA A 136 7.13 6.55 -12.81
N ILE A 137 6.34 7.24 -11.99
CA ILE A 137 6.81 7.76 -10.70
C ILE A 137 7.24 6.62 -9.76
N SER A 138 6.45 5.54 -9.66
CA SER A 138 6.80 4.38 -8.83
C SER A 138 8.08 3.68 -9.27
N GLN A 139 8.38 3.71 -10.58
CA GLN A 139 9.59 3.11 -11.16
C GLN A 139 10.79 4.06 -11.19
N GLY A 140 10.63 5.31 -10.70
CA GLY A 140 11.68 6.33 -10.75
C GLY A 140 11.99 6.81 -12.17
N THR A 141 11.04 6.69 -13.09
CA THR A 141 11.14 7.17 -14.48
C THR A 141 10.26 8.41 -14.70
N GLU A 142 10.42 9.07 -15.86
CA GLU A 142 9.66 10.27 -16.19
C GLU A 142 8.32 9.94 -16.86
N PRO A 143 7.18 10.44 -16.33
CA PRO A 143 5.91 10.39 -17.02
C PRO A 143 5.96 11.20 -18.34
N THR A 144 5.13 10.81 -19.29
CA THR A 144 5.02 11.55 -20.55
C THR A 144 4.48 12.97 -20.34
N PRO A 145 4.81 13.94 -21.22
CA PRO A 145 4.27 15.30 -21.13
C PRO A 145 2.74 15.35 -21.12
N ALA A 146 2.08 14.45 -21.84
CA ALA A 146 0.62 14.38 -21.90
C ALA A 146 0.01 13.93 -20.55
N GLU A 147 0.65 12.99 -19.88
CA GLU A 147 0.24 12.54 -18.54
C GLU A 147 0.45 13.63 -17.49
N LYS A 148 1.63 14.28 -17.50
CA LYS A 148 1.90 15.44 -16.64
C LYS A 148 0.84 16.54 -16.83
N ALA A 149 0.57 16.93 -18.07
CA ALA A 149 -0.46 17.93 -18.38
C ALA A 149 -1.87 17.51 -17.94
N THR A 150 -2.16 16.21 -17.94
CA THR A 150 -3.45 15.68 -17.46
C THR A 150 -3.57 15.82 -15.95
N VAL A 151 -2.52 15.48 -15.18
CA VAL A 151 -2.50 15.64 -13.72
C VAL A 151 -2.57 17.11 -13.32
N ASP A 152 -1.80 18.00 -13.99
CA ASP A 152 -1.85 19.43 -13.78
C ASP A 152 -3.26 19.98 -13.97
N ARG A 153 -3.93 19.60 -15.05
CA ARG A 153 -5.32 20.00 -15.34
C ARG A 153 -6.30 19.47 -14.30
N GLN A 154 -6.15 18.21 -13.85
CA GLN A 154 -7.01 17.63 -12.82
C GLN A 154 -6.93 18.43 -11.51
N ILE A 155 -5.74 18.88 -11.13
CA ILE A 155 -5.52 19.71 -9.94
C ILE A 155 -6.04 21.13 -10.17
N ALA A 156 -5.65 21.79 -11.25
CA ALA A 156 -6.03 23.18 -11.55
C ALA A 156 -7.56 23.36 -11.65
N THR A 157 -8.26 22.37 -12.21
CA THR A 157 -9.72 22.42 -12.38
C THR A 157 -10.49 21.70 -11.27
N ARG A 158 -9.82 21.27 -10.19
CA ARG A 158 -10.42 20.57 -9.04
C ARG A 158 -11.22 19.33 -9.43
N ARG A 159 -10.75 18.56 -10.41
CA ARG A 159 -11.39 17.31 -10.85
C ARG A 159 -11.18 16.15 -9.89
N ILE A 160 -10.36 16.33 -8.87
CA ILE A 160 -10.09 15.37 -7.80
C ILE A 160 -10.50 15.95 -6.44
N ALA A 161 -11.08 15.11 -5.61
CA ALA A 161 -11.49 15.48 -4.25
C ALA A 161 -10.31 15.51 -3.27
N VAL A 162 -9.36 14.58 -3.45
CA VAL A 162 -8.17 14.42 -2.61
C VAL A 162 -6.99 14.09 -3.50
N TRP A 163 -5.81 14.61 -3.14
CA TRP A 163 -4.52 14.22 -3.68
C TRP A 163 -3.80 13.30 -2.68
N ALA A 164 -3.58 12.03 -3.04
CA ALA A 164 -2.82 11.08 -2.23
C ALA A 164 -1.33 11.21 -2.57
N TYR A 165 -0.49 11.39 -1.57
CA TYR A 165 0.93 11.71 -1.73
C TYR A 165 1.80 10.78 -0.89
N ASN A 166 2.87 10.23 -1.51
CA ASN A 166 3.92 9.51 -0.79
C ASN A 166 5.10 10.45 -0.47
N PRO A 167 5.32 10.84 0.80
CA PRO A 167 6.43 11.70 1.17
C PRO A 167 7.81 11.01 1.08
N GLN A 168 7.85 9.70 0.95
CA GLN A 168 9.08 8.92 0.81
C GLN A 168 9.56 8.84 -0.65
N ASN A 169 8.72 9.27 -1.60
CA ASN A 169 9.05 9.39 -3.02
C ASN A 169 8.75 10.82 -3.53
N ALA A 170 9.44 11.81 -2.95
CA ALA A 170 9.20 13.23 -3.19
C ALA A 170 10.21 13.79 -4.21
N THR A 171 9.85 13.80 -5.48
CA THR A 171 10.60 14.50 -6.54
C THR A 171 10.20 15.98 -6.59
N PRO A 172 11.02 16.88 -7.21
CA PRO A 172 10.63 18.28 -7.42
C PRO A 172 9.29 18.44 -8.14
N ASP A 173 9.01 17.60 -9.14
CA ASP A 173 7.73 17.60 -9.86
C ASP A 173 6.56 17.25 -8.93
N ILE A 174 6.72 16.25 -8.08
CA ILE A 174 5.68 15.88 -7.10
C ILE A 174 5.49 16.98 -6.06
N GLN A 175 6.55 17.66 -5.61
CA GLN A 175 6.41 18.81 -4.71
C GLN A 175 5.65 19.95 -5.38
N ARG A 176 5.93 20.27 -6.64
CA ARG A 176 5.17 21.25 -7.44
C ARG A 176 3.67 20.90 -7.50
N LEU A 177 3.33 19.63 -7.71
CA LEU A 177 1.93 19.16 -7.70
C LEU A 177 1.28 19.28 -6.32
N ASN A 178 2.02 18.99 -5.24
CA ASN A 178 1.55 19.20 -3.87
C ASN A 178 1.23 20.67 -3.61
N ASP A 179 2.10 21.58 -4.07
CA ASP A 179 1.90 23.03 -3.89
C ASP A 179 0.70 23.52 -4.71
N ALA A 180 0.55 23.04 -5.94
CA ALA A 180 -0.62 23.32 -6.76
C ALA A 180 -1.92 22.80 -6.12
N ALA A 181 -1.91 21.59 -5.54
CA ALA A 181 -3.05 21.03 -4.81
C ALA A 181 -3.41 21.90 -3.58
N ARG A 182 -2.41 22.36 -2.83
CA ARG A 182 -2.62 23.27 -1.69
C ARG A 182 -3.21 24.62 -2.16
N ALA A 183 -2.63 25.20 -3.19
CA ALA A 183 -3.08 26.50 -3.74
C ALA A 183 -4.51 26.44 -4.27
N THR A 184 -4.91 25.33 -4.90
CA THR A 184 -6.31 25.11 -5.33
C THR A 184 -7.22 24.66 -4.19
N GLY A 185 -6.65 24.42 -3.02
CA GLY A 185 -7.34 23.98 -1.80
C GLY A 185 -7.72 22.50 -1.80
N ILE A 186 -7.22 21.67 -2.72
CA ILE A 186 -7.44 20.22 -2.68
C ILE A 186 -6.75 19.64 -1.45
N PRO A 187 -7.47 18.92 -0.56
CA PRO A 187 -6.86 18.27 0.60
C PRO A 187 -5.86 17.19 0.17
N ILE A 188 -4.75 17.10 0.92
CA ILE A 188 -3.73 16.08 0.70
C ILE A 188 -3.87 15.02 1.79
N ALA A 189 -3.81 13.75 1.39
CA ALA A 189 -3.65 12.60 2.28
C ALA A 189 -2.29 11.95 2.00
N THR A 190 -1.63 11.40 3.03
CA THR A 190 -0.34 10.73 2.89
C THR A 190 -0.50 9.22 2.97
N VAL A 191 0.31 8.53 2.16
CA VAL A 191 0.55 7.09 2.20
C VAL A 191 2.06 6.86 2.14
N THR A 192 2.59 5.79 2.73
CA THR A 192 4.04 5.58 2.83
C THR A 192 4.45 4.15 2.47
N GLU A 193 5.66 3.98 1.93
CA GLU A 193 6.26 2.66 1.64
C GLU A 193 6.54 1.86 2.91
N THR A 194 7.00 2.54 3.93
CA THR A 194 7.43 1.94 5.18
C THR A 194 6.68 2.52 6.36
N LEU A 195 6.77 1.85 7.50
CA LEU A 195 6.11 2.26 8.74
C LEU A 195 6.51 3.68 9.16
N VAL A 196 5.53 4.52 9.47
CA VAL A 196 5.73 5.87 10.01
C VAL A 196 4.85 6.02 11.26
N PRO A 197 5.48 6.21 12.46
CA PRO A 197 6.91 6.12 12.74
C PRO A 197 7.46 4.69 12.55
N ALA A 198 8.78 4.55 12.51
CA ALA A 198 9.44 3.28 12.19
C ALA A 198 9.14 2.14 13.19
N ASP A 199 8.76 2.47 14.42
CA ASP A 199 8.37 1.54 15.48
C ASP A 199 6.85 1.26 15.51
N ALA A 200 6.08 1.83 14.59
CA ALA A 200 4.64 1.58 14.51
C ALA A 200 4.35 0.10 14.22
N SER A 201 3.26 -0.42 14.78
CA SER A 201 2.72 -1.68 14.28
C SER A 201 2.03 -1.48 12.92
N PHE A 202 1.92 -2.56 12.15
CA PHE A 202 1.22 -2.54 10.85
C PHE A 202 -0.18 -1.91 10.96
N GLU A 203 -0.97 -2.36 11.94
CA GLU A 203 -2.33 -1.87 12.12
C GLU A 203 -2.40 -0.41 12.55
N SER A 204 -1.49 0.06 13.40
CA SER A 204 -1.47 1.45 13.85
C SER A 204 -1.05 2.41 12.72
N TRP A 205 -0.09 1.99 11.89
CA TRP A 205 0.32 2.70 10.69
C TRP A 205 -0.84 2.83 9.69
N GLN A 206 -1.47 1.73 9.30
CA GLN A 206 -2.60 1.72 8.36
C GLN A 206 -3.80 2.51 8.90
N VAL A 207 -4.09 2.44 10.19
CA VAL A 207 -5.17 3.22 10.83
C VAL A 207 -4.89 4.72 10.72
N ARG A 208 -3.67 5.16 10.98
CA ARG A 208 -3.28 6.58 10.89
C ARG A 208 -3.48 7.13 9.47
N GLU A 209 -3.03 6.39 8.47
CA GLU A 209 -3.20 6.80 7.07
C GLU A 209 -4.67 6.85 6.64
N LEU A 210 -5.46 5.86 7.02
CA LEU A 210 -6.91 5.87 6.77
C LEU A 210 -7.62 7.02 7.47
N GLU A 211 -7.20 7.40 8.67
CA GLU A 211 -7.75 8.57 9.38
C GLU A 211 -7.40 9.87 8.65
N GLY A 212 -6.17 10.01 8.19
CA GLY A 212 -5.72 11.13 7.35
C GLY A 212 -6.54 11.23 6.06
N LEU A 213 -6.68 10.11 5.35
CA LEU A 213 -7.49 10.05 4.13
C LEU A 213 -8.97 10.39 4.39
N ARG A 214 -9.55 9.85 5.47
CA ARG A 214 -10.93 10.16 5.86
C ARG A 214 -11.13 11.63 6.16
N ALA A 215 -10.18 12.25 6.87
CA ALA A 215 -10.22 13.69 7.18
C ALA A 215 -10.12 14.53 5.89
N ALA A 216 -9.22 14.16 4.97
CA ALA A 216 -9.09 14.81 3.67
C ALA A 216 -10.39 14.72 2.84
N LEU A 217 -10.98 13.52 2.76
CA LEU A 217 -12.25 13.29 2.07
C LEU A 217 -13.41 14.07 2.70
N ALA A 218 -13.46 14.16 4.04
CA ALA A 218 -14.46 14.94 4.74
C ALA A 218 -14.32 16.44 4.44
N LYS A 219 -13.09 16.96 4.45
CA LYS A 219 -12.81 18.36 4.09
C LYS A 219 -13.20 18.68 2.65
N ALA A 220 -12.98 17.74 1.72
CA ALA A 220 -13.40 17.90 0.33
C ALA A 220 -14.92 17.88 0.15
N ALA A 221 -15.65 17.13 0.97
CA ALA A 221 -17.10 17.02 0.89
C ALA A 221 -17.86 18.20 1.54
N ALA A 222 -17.17 19.00 2.34
CA ALA A 222 -17.73 20.19 3.01
C ALA A 222 -17.61 21.48 2.16
N ARG A 223 -17.10 21.36 0.95
CA ARG A 223 -16.93 22.44 -0.04
C ARG A 223 -17.99 22.37 -1.12
#